data_678206f374835dd8559a36d1020f1b5a
#
_entry.id   678206f374835dd8559a36d1020f1b5a
#
_cell.length_a   1.000
_cell.length_b   1.000
_cell.length_c   1.000
_cell.angle_alpha   90.00
_cell.angle_beta   90.00
_cell.angle_gamma   90.00
#
_symmetry.space_group_name_H-M   'P 1'
#
loop_
_entity.id
_entity.type
_entity.pdbx_description
1 polymer ?
#
loop_
_entity_poly.entity_id
_entity_poly.type
_entity_poly.pdbx_seq_one_letter_code
_entity_poly.pdbx_strand_id
1 'polypeptide(L)'
;MDETQHTADTTSIGASISVGRTPWHVWAVGLLSLAWNAIGGIDYTMTQTHNAAYLAAASPAQLAWFAGFPAWEVAAWALGVWGAIAGSVLLLARSRHAVAVFAVSLAGLALSSLYQWFLNPPPGETQSGGMLALDLAIWAIAIGLLWYAQRMKARGVLR
;
A
#
# COMPACT_ATOMS: atom_id res chain seq x y z
N MET A 1 44.29 -26.60 -57.33
CA MET A 1 43.57 -27.32 -56.29
C MET A 1 43.73 -26.48 -55.05
N ASP A 2 42.74 -25.63 -54.83
CA ASP A 2 42.74 -24.68 -53.74
C ASP A 2 41.50 -24.94 -52.89
N GLU A 3 41.71 -25.53 -51.71
CA GLU A 3 40.62 -25.81 -50.78
C GLU A 3 40.55 -24.63 -49.82
N THR A 4 39.69 -23.67 -50.17
CA THR A 4 39.30 -22.60 -49.28
C THR A 4 38.45 -23.16 -48.13
N GLN A 5 39.09 -23.38 -46.99
CA GLN A 5 38.39 -23.68 -45.74
C GLN A 5 37.55 -22.49 -45.33
N HIS A 6 36.23 -22.63 -45.45
CA HIS A 6 35.24 -21.72 -44.93
C HIS A 6 35.05 -21.98 -43.42
N THR A 7 35.86 -21.34 -42.60
CA THR A 7 35.65 -21.33 -41.15
C THR A 7 34.45 -20.45 -40.85
N ALA A 8 33.29 -21.07 -40.66
CA ALA A 8 32.13 -20.43 -40.11
C ALA A 8 32.42 -20.03 -38.65
N ASP A 9 32.66 -18.76 -38.49
CA ASP A 9 32.78 -18.11 -37.18
C ASP A 9 31.41 -18.04 -36.50
N THR A 10 31.04 -19.05 -35.75
CA THR A 10 29.88 -19.08 -34.91
C THR A 10 30.17 -18.26 -33.67
N THR A 11 30.12 -16.94 -33.81
CA THR A 11 30.07 -16.02 -32.67
C THR A 11 28.74 -16.23 -31.97
N SER A 12 28.67 -17.18 -31.06
CA SER A 12 27.58 -17.32 -30.13
C SER A 12 27.57 -16.10 -29.21
N ILE A 13 26.79 -15.11 -29.56
CA ILE A 13 26.46 -13.99 -28.68
C ILE A 13 25.63 -14.58 -27.55
N GLY A 14 26.30 -15.07 -26.55
CA GLY A 14 25.70 -15.36 -25.22
C GLY A 14 25.26 -14.04 -24.60
N ALA A 15 24.03 -13.62 -24.94
CA ALA A 15 23.37 -12.57 -24.20
C ALA A 15 23.17 -13.09 -22.77
N SER A 16 24.14 -12.85 -21.91
CA SER A 16 24.00 -13.02 -20.47
C SER A 16 22.88 -12.09 -20.02
N ILE A 17 21.68 -12.64 -19.85
CA ILE A 17 20.59 -11.98 -19.17
C ILE A 17 21.10 -11.72 -17.75
N SER A 18 21.62 -10.53 -17.51
CA SER A 18 21.95 -10.08 -16.17
C SER A 18 20.63 -10.01 -15.40
N VAL A 19 20.36 -11.04 -14.63
CA VAL A 19 19.26 -11.00 -13.65
C VAL A 19 19.62 -9.88 -12.66
N GLY A 20 19.09 -8.69 -12.94
CA GLY A 20 19.40 -7.51 -12.17
C GLY A 20 19.15 -7.78 -10.68
N ARG A 21 20.19 -7.58 -9.86
CA ARG A 21 20.10 -7.71 -8.41
C ARG A 21 18.96 -6.82 -7.92
N THR A 22 18.06 -7.40 -7.14
CA THR A 22 16.98 -6.63 -6.51
C THR A 22 17.59 -5.51 -5.67
N PRO A 23 17.27 -4.23 -5.93
CA PRO A 23 17.81 -3.14 -5.14
C PRO A 23 17.41 -3.29 -3.67
N TRP A 24 18.34 -3.09 -2.75
CA TRP A 24 18.10 -3.23 -1.30
C TRP A 24 16.94 -2.38 -0.78
N HIS A 25 16.73 -1.21 -1.41
CA HIS A 25 15.66 -0.29 -1.02
C HIS A 25 14.25 -0.87 -1.21
N VAL A 26 14.06 -1.90 -2.06
CA VAL A 26 12.76 -2.59 -2.19
C VAL A 26 12.39 -3.27 -0.89
N TRP A 27 13.36 -3.89 -0.23
CA TRP A 27 13.17 -4.53 1.07
C TRP A 27 12.92 -3.50 2.16
N ALA A 28 13.69 -2.40 2.18
CA ALA A 28 13.52 -1.33 3.16
C ALA A 28 12.12 -0.68 3.03
N VAL A 29 11.73 -0.27 1.82
CA VAL A 29 10.41 0.32 1.57
C VAL A 29 9.30 -0.68 1.88
N GLY A 30 9.44 -1.94 1.46
CA GLY A 30 8.45 -2.97 1.71
C GLY A 30 8.24 -3.25 3.21
N LEU A 31 9.31 -3.35 4.00
CA LEU A 31 9.22 -3.58 5.45
C LEU A 31 8.66 -2.35 6.18
N LEU A 32 9.13 -1.15 5.85
CA LEU A 32 8.63 0.08 6.46
C LEU A 32 7.15 0.31 6.13
N SER A 33 6.74 0.08 4.87
CA SER A 33 5.34 0.18 4.50
C SER A 33 4.47 -0.87 5.18
N LEU A 34 4.95 -2.09 5.32
CA LEU A 34 4.23 -3.14 6.03
C LEU A 34 4.05 -2.79 7.51
N ALA A 35 5.10 -2.31 8.18
CA ALA A 35 5.02 -1.89 9.58
C ALA A 35 4.04 -0.72 9.78
N TRP A 36 4.10 0.29 8.89
CA TRP A 36 3.17 1.43 8.90
C TRP A 36 1.72 0.98 8.69
N ASN A 37 1.47 0.18 7.66
CA ASN A 37 0.12 -0.28 7.32
C ASN A 37 -0.43 -1.27 8.36
N ALA A 38 0.43 -2.02 9.06
CA ALA A 38 0.01 -2.89 10.16
C ALA A 38 -0.59 -2.10 11.34
N ILE A 39 -0.09 -0.87 11.60
CA ILE A 39 -0.69 0.02 12.61
C ILE A 39 -2.14 0.34 12.22
N GLY A 40 -2.39 0.72 10.96
CA GLY A 40 -3.74 0.92 10.46
C GLY A 40 -4.62 -0.34 10.52
N GLY A 41 -4.03 -1.53 10.28
CA GLY A 41 -4.71 -2.81 10.43
C GLY A 41 -5.13 -3.12 11.86
N ILE A 42 -4.29 -2.77 12.82
CA ILE A 42 -4.60 -2.89 14.26
C ILE A 42 -5.73 -1.90 14.61
N ASP A 43 -5.60 -0.65 14.22
CA ASP A 43 -6.61 0.39 14.46
C ASP A 43 -7.98 -0.03 13.93
N TYR A 44 -8.06 -0.43 12.64
CA TYR A 44 -9.28 -0.94 12.03
C TYR A 44 -9.86 -2.13 12.83
N THR A 45 -9.03 -3.12 13.14
CA THR A 45 -9.49 -4.35 13.80
C THR A 45 -10.01 -4.06 15.20
N MET A 46 -9.27 -3.28 16.00
CA MET A 46 -9.65 -2.93 17.36
C MET A 46 -10.94 -2.09 17.41
N THR A 47 -11.10 -1.19 16.43
CA THR A 47 -12.32 -0.38 16.32
C THR A 47 -13.52 -1.25 15.91
N GLN A 48 -13.39 -2.10 14.88
CA GLN A 48 -14.49 -2.91 14.39
C GLN A 48 -14.87 -4.06 15.32
N THR A 49 -13.93 -4.57 16.11
CA THR A 49 -14.21 -5.57 17.16
C THR A 49 -14.70 -4.96 18.47
N HIS A 50 -14.86 -3.63 18.53
CA HIS A 50 -15.31 -2.91 19.72
C HIS A 50 -14.44 -3.23 20.95
N ASN A 51 -13.10 -3.31 20.76
CA ASN A 51 -12.18 -3.65 21.83
C ASN A 51 -12.23 -2.58 22.93
N ALA A 52 -12.77 -2.95 24.09
CA ALA A 52 -13.01 -2.01 25.18
C ALA A 52 -11.74 -1.33 25.70
N ALA A 53 -10.63 -2.07 25.76
CA ALA A 53 -9.36 -1.50 26.23
C ALA A 53 -8.79 -0.49 25.21
N TYR A 54 -8.91 -0.77 23.92
CA TYR A 54 -8.47 0.14 22.86
C TYR A 54 -9.32 1.40 22.79
N LEU A 55 -10.63 1.26 22.91
CA LEU A 55 -11.60 2.36 22.80
C LEU A 55 -11.79 3.11 24.12
N ALA A 56 -11.14 2.72 25.22
CA ALA A 56 -11.28 3.36 26.52
C ALA A 56 -10.89 4.86 26.53
N ALA A 57 -10.01 5.27 25.62
CA ALA A 57 -9.58 6.66 25.46
C ALA A 57 -10.48 7.47 24.49
N ALA A 58 -11.39 6.81 23.76
CA ALA A 58 -12.27 7.49 22.83
C ALA A 58 -13.42 8.19 23.58
N SER A 59 -13.76 9.41 23.15
CA SER A 59 -14.90 10.11 23.70
C SER A 59 -16.24 9.46 23.31
N PRO A 60 -17.33 9.70 24.04
CA PRO A 60 -18.65 9.23 23.64
C PRO A 60 -19.07 9.69 22.24
N ALA A 61 -18.66 10.90 21.83
CA ALA A 61 -18.93 11.45 20.51
C ALA A 61 -18.17 10.66 19.42
N GLN A 62 -16.91 10.28 19.66
CA GLN A 62 -16.13 9.43 18.75
C GLN A 62 -16.74 8.03 18.61
N LEU A 63 -17.17 7.42 19.72
CA LEU A 63 -17.80 6.11 19.70
C LEU A 63 -19.11 6.13 18.90
N ALA A 64 -19.94 7.16 19.10
CA ALA A 64 -21.18 7.35 18.34
C ALA A 64 -20.89 7.59 16.85
N TRP A 65 -19.82 8.31 16.53
CA TRP A 65 -19.41 8.58 15.16
C TRP A 65 -19.01 7.28 14.43
N PHE A 66 -18.18 6.42 15.03
CA PHE A 66 -17.84 5.10 14.47
C PHE A 66 -19.06 4.19 14.32
N ALA A 67 -19.97 4.21 15.33
CA ALA A 67 -21.21 3.41 15.29
C ALA A 67 -22.16 3.85 14.17
N GLY A 68 -22.03 5.09 13.69
CA GLY A 68 -22.82 5.64 12.59
C GLY A 68 -22.32 5.25 11.19
N PHE A 69 -21.22 4.51 11.07
CA PHE A 69 -20.67 4.15 9.75
C PHE A 69 -21.56 3.12 9.05
N PRO A 70 -22.02 3.39 7.82
CA PRO A 70 -22.73 2.41 7.03
C PRO A 70 -21.80 1.27 6.59
N ALA A 71 -22.35 0.10 6.32
CA ALA A 71 -21.58 -1.10 5.98
C ALA A 71 -20.64 -0.90 4.77
N TRP A 72 -21.04 -0.10 3.79
CA TRP A 72 -20.17 0.19 2.64
C TRP A 72 -18.95 1.03 3.00
N GLU A 73 -19.07 1.95 3.98
CA GLU A 73 -17.94 2.74 4.49
C GLU A 73 -16.97 1.84 5.24
N VAL A 74 -17.47 0.98 6.12
CA VAL A 74 -16.66 -0.03 6.82
C VAL A 74 -15.91 -0.91 5.81
N ALA A 75 -16.57 -1.30 4.72
CA ALA A 75 -15.95 -2.08 3.65
C ALA A 75 -14.90 -1.26 2.87
N ALA A 76 -15.15 0.02 2.59
CA ALA A 76 -14.19 0.91 1.94
C ALA A 76 -12.95 1.13 2.81
N TRP A 77 -13.12 1.35 4.11
CA TRP A 77 -12.03 1.45 5.07
C TRP A 77 -11.23 0.14 5.15
N ALA A 78 -11.92 -1.01 5.27
CA ALA A 78 -11.27 -2.32 5.21
C ALA A 78 -10.43 -2.50 3.94
N LEU A 79 -10.99 -2.14 2.79
CA LEU A 79 -10.32 -2.24 1.50
C LEU A 79 -9.05 -1.37 1.45
N GLY A 80 -9.13 -0.14 1.99
CA GLY A 80 -7.99 0.76 2.13
C GLY A 80 -6.87 0.13 2.95
N VAL A 81 -7.19 -0.31 4.16
CA VAL A 81 -6.24 -0.81 5.15
C VAL A 81 -5.66 -2.18 4.75
N TRP A 82 -6.51 -3.17 4.52
CA TRP A 82 -6.06 -4.52 4.18
C TRP A 82 -5.43 -4.60 2.79
N GLY A 83 -5.90 -3.75 1.86
CA GLY A 83 -5.28 -3.59 0.55
C GLY A 83 -3.86 -3.03 0.66
N ALA A 84 -3.60 -2.05 1.54
CA ALA A 84 -2.27 -1.51 1.78
C ALA A 84 -1.31 -2.53 2.39
N ILE A 85 -1.78 -3.35 3.34
CA ILE A 85 -1.02 -4.47 3.92
C ILE A 85 -0.69 -5.51 2.85
N ALA A 86 -1.70 -5.97 2.10
CA ALA A 86 -1.52 -6.94 1.03
C ALA A 86 -0.58 -6.42 -0.07
N GLY A 87 -0.71 -5.14 -0.44
CA GLY A 87 0.19 -4.47 -1.38
C GLY A 87 1.63 -4.45 -0.91
N SER A 88 1.86 -4.20 0.40
CA SER A 88 3.21 -4.22 1.01
C SER A 88 3.81 -5.62 1.01
N VAL A 89 3.03 -6.65 1.30
CA VAL A 89 3.45 -8.06 1.21
C VAL A 89 3.79 -8.43 -0.23
N LEU A 90 2.95 -8.05 -1.20
CA LEU A 90 3.22 -8.29 -2.62
C LEU A 90 4.44 -7.52 -3.13
N LEU A 91 4.71 -6.33 -2.59
CA LEU A 91 5.92 -5.56 -2.90
C LEU A 91 7.17 -6.31 -2.40
N LEU A 92 7.15 -6.85 -1.18
CA LEU A 92 8.20 -7.71 -0.63
C LEU A 92 8.35 -9.00 -1.44
N ALA A 93 7.25 -9.62 -1.86
CA ALA A 93 7.26 -10.77 -2.77
C ALA A 93 7.69 -10.40 -4.21
N ARG A 94 7.96 -9.14 -4.50
CA ARG A 94 8.31 -8.61 -5.82
C ARG A 94 7.27 -8.91 -6.89
N SER A 95 6.01 -9.01 -6.51
CA SER A 95 4.91 -9.31 -7.41
C SER A 95 4.44 -8.05 -8.15
N ARG A 96 4.24 -8.16 -9.46
CA ARG A 96 3.64 -7.08 -10.28
C ARG A 96 2.22 -6.70 -9.84
N HIS A 97 1.55 -7.59 -9.12
CA HIS A 97 0.20 -7.36 -8.60
C HIS A 97 0.17 -6.32 -7.48
N ALA A 98 1.31 -6.02 -6.83
CA ALA A 98 1.41 -4.96 -5.84
C ALA A 98 0.84 -3.62 -6.35
N VAL A 99 1.06 -3.29 -7.64
CA VAL A 99 0.53 -2.05 -8.25
C VAL A 99 -1.00 -2.02 -8.24
N ALA A 100 -1.64 -3.11 -8.70
CA ALA A 100 -3.10 -3.18 -8.74
C ALA A 100 -3.70 -3.16 -7.33
N VAL A 101 -3.09 -3.86 -6.39
CA VAL A 101 -3.56 -3.93 -5.01
C VAL A 101 -3.39 -2.59 -4.29
N PHE A 102 -2.28 -1.88 -4.47
CA PHE A 102 -2.14 -0.50 -3.95
C PHE A 102 -3.13 0.48 -4.60
N ALA A 103 -3.43 0.32 -5.90
CA ALA A 103 -4.42 1.17 -6.55
C ALA A 103 -5.84 0.94 -5.99
N VAL A 104 -6.21 -0.31 -5.74
CA VAL A 104 -7.48 -0.67 -5.10
C VAL A 104 -7.53 -0.15 -3.66
N SER A 105 -6.43 -0.29 -2.90
CA SER A 105 -6.31 0.27 -1.55
C SER A 105 -6.49 1.79 -1.55
N LEU A 106 -5.85 2.50 -2.48
CA LEU A 106 -5.99 3.96 -2.60
C LEU A 106 -7.43 4.37 -2.96
N ALA A 107 -8.13 3.57 -3.79
CA ALA A 107 -9.54 3.81 -4.07
C ALA A 107 -10.42 3.62 -2.81
N GLY A 108 -10.15 2.60 -1.99
CA GLY A 108 -10.81 2.41 -0.70
C GLY A 108 -10.56 3.59 0.25
N LEU A 109 -9.31 4.03 0.38
CA LEU A 109 -8.94 5.20 1.17
C LEU A 109 -9.69 6.45 0.68
N ALA A 110 -9.73 6.68 -0.64
CA ALA A 110 -10.40 7.84 -1.22
C ALA A 110 -11.90 7.84 -0.92
N LEU A 111 -12.56 6.69 -1.08
CA LEU A 111 -13.99 6.55 -0.82
C LEU A 111 -14.31 6.78 0.66
N SER A 112 -13.52 6.20 1.56
CA SER A 112 -13.64 6.39 3.01
C SER A 112 -13.40 7.84 3.41
N SER A 113 -12.33 8.47 2.93
CA SER A 113 -12.03 9.88 3.22
C SER A 113 -13.12 10.82 2.70
N LEU A 114 -13.65 10.59 1.50
CA LEU A 114 -14.76 11.40 0.97
C LEU A 114 -16.01 11.32 1.86
N TYR A 115 -16.34 10.13 2.35
CA TYR A 115 -17.44 9.96 3.29
C TYR A 115 -17.18 10.73 4.59
N GLN A 116 -16.02 10.55 5.20
CA GLN A 116 -15.68 11.17 6.48
C GLN A 116 -15.52 12.68 6.39
N TRP A 117 -15.04 13.21 5.26
CA TRP A 117 -14.87 14.68 5.13
C TRP A 117 -16.16 15.40 4.77
N PHE A 118 -17.04 14.79 3.97
CA PHE A 118 -18.19 15.49 3.40
C PHE A 118 -19.55 15.03 3.91
N LEU A 119 -19.70 13.74 4.24
CA LEU A 119 -20.99 13.16 4.63
C LEU A 119 -21.11 12.92 6.13
N ASN A 120 -20.03 12.58 6.80
CA ASN A 120 -20.01 12.30 8.23
C ASN A 120 -18.70 12.81 8.85
N PRO A 121 -18.50 14.13 8.94
CA PRO A 121 -17.27 14.68 9.47
C PRO A 121 -17.05 14.26 10.93
N PRO A 122 -15.78 13.99 11.32
CA PRO A 122 -15.46 13.59 12.68
C PRO A 122 -15.82 14.71 13.68
N PRO A 123 -16.14 14.37 14.95
CA PRO A 123 -16.43 15.36 15.97
C PRO A 123 -15.32 16.40 16.09
N GLY A 124 -15.69 17.68 16.31
CA GLY A 124 -14.74 18.79 16.33
C GLY A 124 -13.61 18.65 17.34
N GLU A 125 -13.85 17.95 18.45
CA GLU A 125 -12.83 17.64 19.46
C GLU A 125 -11.69 16.73 18.93
N THR A 126 -11.95 15.99 17.85
CA THR A 126 -10.92 15.13 17.19
C THR A 126 -10.18 15.85 16.06
N GLN A 127 -10.65 17.02 15.65
CA GLN A 127 -10.04 17.81 14.57
C GLN A 127 -8.85 18.64 15.10
N SER A 128 -7.81 17.95 15.55
CA SER A 128 -6.55 18.59 15.94
C SER A 128 -5.59 18.73 14.76
N GLY A 129 -4.64 19.66 14.85
CA GLY A 129 -3.56 19.77 13.84
C GLY A 129 -2.76 18.48 13.68
N GLY A 130 -2.65 17.67 14.74
CA GLY A 130 -2.01 16.36 14.71
C GLY A 130 -2.80 15.34 13.87
N MET A 131 -4.13 15.34 13.95
CA MET A 131 -4.98 14.47 13.13
C MET A 131 -4.92 14.84 11.66
N LEU A 132 -4.94 16.13 11.34
CA LEU A 132 -4.75 16.59 9.97
C LEU A 132 -3.38 16.18 9.41
N ALA A 133 -2.32 16.32 10.21
CA ALA A 133 -0.99 15.90 9.79
C ALA A 133 -0.90 14.38 9.56
N LEU A 134 -1.56 13.59 10.40
CA LEU A 134 -1.65 12.13 10.24
C LEU A 134 -2.39 11.76 8.96
N ASP A 135 -3.53 12.40 8.69
CA ASP A 135 -4.34 12.16 7.49
C ASP A 135 -3.53 12.49 6.22
N LEU A 136 -2.86 13.65 6.19
CA LEU A 136 -1.96 14.01 5.09
C LEU A 136 -0.81 13.02 4.92
N ALA A 137 -0.26 12.50 6.02
CA ALA A 137 0.79 11.48 5.97
C ALA A 137 0.28 10.16 5.38
N ILE A 138 -0.93 9.73 5.76
CA ILE A 138 -1.58 8.52 5.21
C ILE A 138 -1.72 8.66 3.68
N TRP A 139 -2.24 9.79 3.21
CA TRP A 139 -2.39 10.07 1.78
C TRP A 139 -1.04 10.12 1.04
N ALA A 140 -0.06 10.83 1.59
CA ALA A 140 1.26 10.94 0.99
C ALA A 140 1.95 9.57 0.86
N ILE A 141 1.86 8.73 1.90
CA ILE A 141 2.43 7.39 1.91
C ILE A 141 1.69 6.49 0.91
N ALA A 142 0.35 6.51 0.88
CA ALA A 142 -0.43 5.67 -0.03
C ALA A 142 -0.13 5.98 -1.50
N ILE A 143 -0.09 7.27 -1.88
CA ILE A 143 0.28 7.71 -3.23
C ILE A 143 1.74 7.37 -3.53
N GLY A 144 2.64 7.61 -2.57
CA GLY A 144 4.06 7.30 -2.69
C GLY A 144 4.34 5.81 -2.93
N LEU A 145 3.62 4.93 -2.21
CA LEU A 145 3.75 3.48 -2.37
C LEU A 145 3.24 3.01 -3.74
N LEU A 146 2.12 3.54 -4.21
CA LEU A 146 1.61 3.23 -5.55
C LEU A 146 2.60 3.67 -6.63
N TRP A 147 3.09 4.90 -6.54
CA TRP A 147 4.09 5.43 -7.47
C TRP A 147 5.38 4.60 -7.44
N TYR A 148 5.86 4.25 -6.25
CA TYR A 148 7.05 3.43 -6.08
C TYR A 148 6.87 2.03 -6.70
N ALA A 149 5.73 1.37 -6.45
CA ALA A 149 5.42 0.07 -7.03
C ALA A 149 5.37 0.13 -8.57
N GLN A 150 4.76 1.18 -9.14
CA GLN A 150 4.74 1.41 -10.59
C GLN A 150 6.17 1.56 -11.15
N ARG A 151 7.03 2.33 -10.47
CA ARG A 151 8.45 2.49 -10.86
C ARG A 151 9.21 1.18 -10.81
N MET A 152 8.99 0.36 -9.77
CA MET A 152 9.66 -0.93 -9.63
C MET A 152 9.16 -1.94 -10.68
N LYS A 153 7.88 -1.90 -11.03
CA LYS A 153 7.33 -2.68 -12.14
C LYS A 153 7.94 -2.28 -13.48
N ALA A 154 8.01 -0.97 -13.77
CA ALA A 154 8.60 -0.46 -15.01
C ALA A 154 10.10 -0.81 -15.15
N ARG A 155 10.81 -0.96 -14.03
CA ARG A 155 12.23 -1.39 -14.00
C ARG A 155 12.42 -2.91 -14.06
N GLY A 156 11.33 -3.69 -14.18
CA GLY A 156 11.39 -5.15 -14.21
C GLY A 156 11.76 -5.81 -12.87
N VAL A 157 11.73 -5.06 -11.77
CA VAL A 157 12.00 -5.57 -10.41
C VAL A 157 10.82 -6.38 -9.89
N LEU A 158 9.59 -5.93 -10.19
CA LEU A 158 8.35 -6.65 -9.88
C LEU A 158 7.96 -7.51 -11.09
N ARG A 159 7.74 -8.79 -10.84
CA ARG A 159 7.48 -9.82 -11.86
C ARG A 159 6.07 -10.39 -11.75
#